data_72213fa75b5cec08fc15997158e1ddb3
#
_entry.id   72213fa75b5cec08fc15997158e1ddb3
#
_cell.length_a   1.000
_cell.length_b   1.000
_cell.length_c   1.000
_cell.angle_alpha   90.00
_cell.angle_beta   90.00
_cell.angle_gamma   90.00
#
_symmetry.space_group_name_H-M   'P 1'
#
loop_
_entity.id
_entity.type
_entity.pdbx_description
1 polymer ?
#
loop_
_entity_poly.entity_id
_entity_poly.type
_entity_poly.pdbx_seq_one_letter_code
_entity_poly.pdbx_strand_id
1 'polypeptide(L)'
;DELIPDQSTESITINSLGFRGDEFSSIKPLDTYRILMVGGSTMFGAGATSDESTIPGYLQQFLNEIDFGFNLEVINAGIQGADSNTEYNLMEQKLVTFYPDLVIVYDGWNDLRANNSPNKLKENWEVMCKFGKENNFDIIITLQPIAGFGNKVLTNQEAEYVQNGMDY
;
A
#
# COMPACT_ATOMS: atom_id res chain seq x y z
N ASP A 1 5.07 10.16 -8.87
CA ASP A 1 3.90 10.84 -8.30
C ASP A 1 3.96 10.74 -6.77
N GLU A 2 3.56 11.82 -6.09
CA GLU A 2 3.51 11.91 -4.63
C GLU A 2 2.22 12.59 -4.21
N LEU A 3 1.76 12.31 -2.99
CA LEU A 3 0.64 13.04 -2.40
C LEU A 3 1.12 14.45 -1.98
N ILE A 4 0.24 15.43 -2.13
CA ILE A 4 0.51 16.80 -1.68
C ILE A 4 0.41 16.84 -0.15
N PRO A 5 1.47 17.22 0.58
CA PRO A 5 1.45 17.30 2.03
C PRO A 5 0.42 18.29 2.58
N ASP A 6 0.12 18.16 3.86
CA ASP A 6 -0.72 19.08 4.64
C ASP A 6 -2.14 19.27 4.07
N GLN A 7 -2.73 18.18 3.57
CA GLN A 7 -4.12 18.16 3.11
C GLN A 7 -5.01 17.50 4.15
N SER A 8 -6.18 18.08 4.40
CA SER A 8 -7.17 17.48 5.29
C SER A 8 -8.59 17.70 4.78
N THR A 9 -9.37 16.63 4.85
CA THR A 9 -10.81 16.60 4.59
C THR A 9 -11.52 15.94 5.78
N GLU A 10 -12.83 15.70 5.68
CA GLU A 10 -13.58 14.99 6.72
C GLU A 10 -13.10 13.54 6.94
N SER A 11 -12.57 12.87 5.91
CA SER A 11 -12.22 11.44 5.94
C SER A 11 -10.79 11.11 5.53
N ILE A 12 -10.00 12.11 5.12
CA ILE A 12 -8.63 11.92 4.62
C ILE A 12 -7.73 12.99 5.19
N THR A 13 -6.66 12.57 5.82
CA THR A 13 -5.53 13.41 6.20
C THR A 13 -4.30 12.98 5.43
N ILE A 14 -3.60 13.93 4.79
CA ILE A 14 -2.26 13.74 4.25
C ILE A 14 -1.32 14.54 5.13
N ASN A 15 -0.43 13.84 5.82
CA ASN A 15 0.47 14.44 6.78
C ASN A 15 1.57 15.32 6.13
N SER A 16 2.38 15.96 6.95
CA SER A 16 3.45 16.86 6.50
C SER A 16 4.53 16.18 5.66
N LEU A 17 4.62 14.85 5.74
CA LEU A 17 5.56 14.02 4.95
C LEU A 17 4.94 13.48 3.66
N GLY A 18 3.65 13.79 3.39
CA GLY A 18 2.94 13.35 2.18
C GLY A 18 2.52 11.87 2.24
N PHE A 19 2.11 11.37 3.40
CA PHE A 19 1.51 10.06 3.60
C PHE A 19 0.10 10.22 4.15
N ARG A 20 -0.78 9.26 3.84
CA ARG A 20 -2.13 9.27 4.40
C ARG A 20 -2.13 8.80 5.86
N GLY A 21 -2.74 9.58 6.75
CA GLY A 21 -2.89 9.32 8.17
C GLY A 21 -2.11 10.28 9.06
N ASP A 22 -1.84 9.85 10.28
CA ASP A 22 -1.19 10.65 11.31
C ASP A 22 0.26 11.03 10.98
N GLU A 23 0.75 12.06 11.69
CA GLU A 23 2.17 12.42 11.67
C GLU A 23 3.01 11.33 12.31
N PHE A 24 4.18 11.11 11.73
CA PHE A 24 5.20 10.23 12.30
C PHE A 24 6.60 10.86 12.17
N SER A 25 7.56 10.38 12.95
CA SER A 25 8.92 10.90 12.86
C SER A 25 9.63 10.44 11.60
N SER A 26 10.21 11.37 10.83
CA SER A 26 11.08 11.02 9.70
C SER A 26 12.29 10.20 10.12
N ILE A 27 12.78 10.41 11.34
CA ILE A 27 13.83 9.59 11.96
C ILE A 27 13.16 8.47 12.73
N LYS A 28 13.37 7.21 12.30
CA LYS A 28 12.80 6.04 12.96
C LYS A 28 13.33 5.92 14.41
N PRO A 29 12.45 5.85 15.44
CA PRO A 29 12.88 5.58 16.80
C PRO A 29 13.54 4.21 16.95
N LEU A 30 14.49 4.07 17.88
CA LEU A 30 15.29 2.84 18.02
C LEU A 30 14.49 1.60 18.41
N ASP A 31 13.36 1.78 19.10
CA ASP A 31 12.47 0.71 19.56
C ASP A 31 11.26 0.49 18.65
N THR A 32 11.35 0.95 17.41
CA THR A 32 10.25 0.93 16.45
C THR A 32 10.54 0.02 15.27
N TYR A 33 9.61 -0.88 14.96
CA TYR A 33 9.55 -1.64 13.71
C TYR A 33 8.58 -0.93 12.77
N ARG A 34 9.10 -0.41 11.66
CA ARG A 34 8.35 0.42 10.71
C ARG A 34 7.92 -0.39 9.50
N ILE A 35 6.62 -0.41 9.25
CA ILE A 35 5.98 -1.07 8.12
C ILE A 35 5.45 0.02 7.19
N LEU A 36 5.92 0.06 5.94
CA LEU A 36 5.37 0.91 4.89
C LEU A 36 4.47 0.07 3.99
N MET A 37 3.23 0.52 3.75
CA MET A 37 2.28 -0.18 2.90
C MET A 37 2.06 0.58 1.60
N VAL A 38 2.46 -0.03 0.48
CA VAL A 38 2.48 0.56 -0.87
C VAL A 38 1.40 -0.08 -1.73
N GLY A 39 0.82 0.67 -2.63
CA GLY A 39 -0.22 0.18 -3.53
C GLY A 39 -1.00 1.31 -4.19
N GLY A 40 -1.97 0.95 -4.99
CA GLY A 40 -2.87 1.87 -5.67
C GLY A 40 -3.98 2.44 -4.76
N SER A 41 -5.11 2.78 -5.38
CA SER A 41 -6.26 3.40 -4.70
C SER A 41 -6.83 2.55 -3.57
N THR A 42 -6.74 1.23 -3.64
CA THR A 42 -7.21 0.33 -2.58
C THR A 42 -6.33 0.43 -1.34
N MET A 43 -5.01 0.46 -1.50
CA MET A 43 -4.07 0.68 -0.40
C MET A 43 -4.20 2.09 0.17
N PHE A 44 -4.28 3.11 -0.69
CA PHE A 44 -4.59 4.47 -0.28
C PHE A 44 -5.87 4.53 0.57
N GLY A 45 -6.87 3.70 0.26
CA GLY A 45 -8.17 3.66 0.93
C GLY A 45 -9.19 4.59 0.27
N ALA A 46 -9.25 4.59 -1.07
CA ALA A 46 -10.31 5.32 -1.78
C ALA A 46 -11.69 4.80 -1.34
N GLY A 47 -12.56 5.73 -0.90
CA GLY A 47 -13.87 5.39 -0.36
C GLY A 47 -13.89 4.99 1.13
N ALA A 48 -12.76 4.94 1.82
CA ALA A 48 -12.72 4.75 3.26
C ALA A 48 -13.30 5.99 3.99
N THR A 49 -14.02 5.75 5.07
CA THR A 49 -14.71 6.79 5.84
C THR A 49 -13.81 7.53 6.83
N SER A 50 -12.61 7.03 7.08
CA SER A 50 -11.55 7.66 7.88
C SER A 50 -10.19 7.06 7.52
N ASP A 51 -9.12 7.62 8.06
CA ASP A 51 -7.76 7.10 7.85
C ASP A 51 -7.57 5.74 8.53
N GLU A 52 -8.19 5.53 9.68
CA GLU A 52 -8.19 4.25 10.42
C GLU A 52 -8.99 3.16 9.72
N SER A 53 -9.92 3.52 8.82
CA SER A 53 -10.74 2.58 8.04
C SER A 53 -10.07 2.13 6.73
N THR A 54 -8.79 2.43 6.55
CA THR A 54 -7.96 1.93 5.46
C THR A 54 -7.32 0.59 5.79
N ILE A 55 -6.80 -0.13 4.79
CA ILE A 55 -6.06 -1.39 5.04
C ILE A 55 -4.88 -1.17 6.01
N PRO A 56 -4.02 -0.15 5.83
CA PRO A 56 -2.97 0.16 6.81
C PRO A 56 -3.51 0.54 8.19
N GLY A 57 -4.60 1.31 8.25
CA GLY A 57 -5.24 1.69 9.51
C GLY A 57 -5.76 0.48 10.29
N TYR A 58 -6.44 -0.45 9.65
CA TYR A 58 -6.86 -1.71 10.29
C TYR A 58 -5.67 -2.56 10.72
N LEU A 59 -4.62 -2.64 9.93
CA LEU A 59 -3.41 -3.36 10.32
C LEU A 59 -2.79 -2.76 11.58
N GLN A 60 -2.66 -1.43 11.66
CA GLN A 60 -2.15 -0.74 12.84
C GLN A 60 -2.99 -1.04 14.08
N GLN A 61 -4.33 -0.95 13.98
CA GLN A 61 -5.23 -1.27 15.08
C GLN A 61 -5.05 -2.72 15.55
N PHE A 62 -5.01 -3.68 14.62
CA PHE A 62 -4.82 -5.10 14.94
C PHE A 62 -3.47 -5.37 15.63
N LEU A 63 -2.40 -4.74 15.16
CA LEU A 63 -1.07 -4.90 15.76
C LEU A 63 -0.98 -4.26 17.15
N ASN A 64 -1.72 -3.18 17.41
CA ASN A 64 -1.79 -2.53 18.72
C ASN A 64 -2.44 -3.42 19.82
N GLU A 65 -3.19 -4.46 19.43
CA GLU A 65 -3.76 -5.42 20.38
C GLU A 65 -2.74 -6.45 20.90
N ILE A 66 -1.56 -6.50 20.28
CA ILE A 66 -0.53 -7.51 20.57
C ILE A 66 0.70 -6.81 21.18
N ASP A 67 1.13 -7.28 22.34
CA ASP A 67 2.39 -6.82 22.94
C ASP A 67 3.59 -7.55 22.32
N PHE A 68 4.33 -6.85 21.47
CA PHE A 68 5.56 -7.35 20.84
C PHE A 68 6.83 -6.98 21.64
N GLY A 69 6.72 -6.17 22.69
CA GLY A 69 7.86 -5.64 23.46
C GLY A 69 8.62 -4.51 22.73
N PHE A 70 8.10 -4.04 21.59
CA PHE A 70 8.60 -2.88 20.82
C PHE A 70 7.43 -2.22 20.09
N ASN A 71 7.62 -0.99 19.61
CA ASN A 71 6.59 -0.26 18.90
C ASN A 71 6.47 -0.75 17.46
N LEU A 72 5.23 -0.87 16.97
CA LEU A 72 4.92 -1.12 15.57
C LEU A 72 4.27 0.12 14.96
N GLU A 73 4.82 0.56 13.84
CA GLU A 73 4.36 1.75 13.13
C GLU A 73 4.02 1.39 11.69
N VAL A 74 2.73 1.50 11.35
CA VAL A 74 2.22 1.21 10.01
C VAL A 74 1.91 2.52 9.29
N ILE A 75 2.55 2.74 8.15
CA ILE A 75 2.43 3.97 7.37
C ILE A 75 1.75 3.65 6.03
N ASN A 76 0.70 4.39 5.72
CA ASN A 76 -0.01 4.30 4.45
C ASN A 76 0.71 5.11 3.37
N ALA A 77 1.46 4.43 2.52
CA ALA A 77 2.16 4.97 1.35
C ALA A 77 1.41 4.68 0.03
N GLY A 78 0.12 4.38 0.08
CA GLY A 78 -0.73 4.17 -1.09
C GLY A 78 -0.92 5.45 -1.89
N ILE A 79 -0.91 5.32 -3.23
CA ILE A 79 -1.16 6.43 -4.16
C ILE A 79 -2.21 6.00 -5.18
N GLN A 80 -3.26 6.82 -5.34
CA GLN A 80 -4.32 6.50 -6.30
C GLN A 80 -3.78 6.39 -7.72
N GLY A 81 -4.06 5.26 -8.37
CA GLY A 81 -3.62 4.99 -9.73
C GLY A 81 -2.17 4.47 -9.85
N ALA A 82 -1.42 4.35 -8.76
CA ALA A 82 -0.07 3.80 -8.80
C ALA A 82 -0.08 2.37 -9.37
N ASP A 83 0.84 2.11 -10.27
CA ASP A 83 1.22 0.80 -10.79
C ASP A 83 2.57 0.38 -10.21
N SER A 84 3.02 -0.82 -10.50
CA SER A 84 4.29 -1.34 -9.96
C SER A 84 5.53 -0.50 -10.30
N ASN A 85 5.53 0.25 -11.43
CA ASN A 85 6.62 1.17 -11.75
C ASN A 85 6.60 2.40 -10.82
N THR A 86 5.41 2.97 -10.61
CA THR A 86 5.19 4.11 -9.71
C THR A 86 5.59 3.75 -8.29
N GLU A 87 5.19 2.56 -7.84
CA GLU A 87 5.48 2.04 -6.49
C GLU A 87 6.96 1.81 -6.28
N TYR A 88 7.67 1.21 -7.25
CA TYR A 88 9.12 1.05 -7.19
C TYR A 88 9.83 2.41 -7.13
N ASN A 89 9.46 3.36 -7.98
CA ASN A 89 10.04 4.70 -7.96
C ASN A 89 9.82 5.41 -6.61
N LEU A 90 8.62 5.29 -6.03
CA LEU A 90 8.33 5.82 -4.71
C LEU A 90 9.23 5.18 -3.64
N MET A 91 9.39 3.85 -3.70
CA MET A 91 10.25 3.10 -2.79
C MET A 91 11.71 3.55 -2.86
N GLU A 92 12.25 3.67 -4.08
CA GLU A 92 13.65 4.06 -4.32
C GLU A 92 13.93 5.52 -3.94
N GLN A 93 13.03 6.44 -4.29
CA GLN A 93 13.28 7.88 -4.17
C GLN A 93 12.88 8.44 -2.79
N LYS A 94 11.91 7.82 -2.13
CA LYS A 94 11.34 8.36 -0.90
C LYS A 94 11.32 7.37 0.25
N LEU A 95 10.70 6.19 0.09
CA LEU A 95 10.40 5.32 1.22
C LEU A 95 11.64 4.81 1.93
N VAL A 96 12.71 4.52 1.20
CA VAL A 96 13.99 4.05 1.77
C VAL A 96 14.58 5.05 2.78
N THR A 97 14.31 6.34 2.62
CA THR A 97 14.82 7.39 3.52
C THR A 97 14.17 7.37 4.92
N PHE A 98 13.05 6.66 5.07
CA PHE A 98 12.35 6.48 6.33
C PHE A 98 12.78 5.22 7.09
N TYR A 99 13.79 4.49 6.59
CA TYR A 99 14.35 3.29 7.22
C TYR A 99 13.29 2.24 7.58
N PRO A 100 12.50 1.75 6.59
CA PRO A 100 11.54 0.69 6.84
C PRO A 100 12.24 -0.59 7.30
N ASP A 101 11.55 -1.42 8.07
CA ASP A 101 11.92 -2.80 8.35
C ASP A 101 11.18 -3.76 7.42
N LEU A 102 9.96 -3.36 7.02
CA LEU A 102 9.11 -4.12 6.12
C LEU A 102 8.38 -3.17 5.15
N VAL A 103 8.35 -3.55 3.87
CA VAL A 103 7.45 -2.94 2.88
C VAL A 103 6.44 -3.99 2.44
N ILE A 104 5.15 -3.67 2.53
CA ILE A 104 4.06 -4.51 2.02
C ILE A 104 3.51 -3.86 0.76
N VAL A 105 3.60 -4.58 -0.35
CA VAL A 105 3.10 -4.16 -1.66
C VAL A 105 1.76 -4.86 -1.93
N TYR A 106 0.73 -4.09 -2.30
CA TYR A 106 -0.59 -4.60 -2.67
C TYR A 106 -0.97 -4.08 -4.04
N ASP A 107 -0.74 -4.90 -5.07
CA ASP A 107 -0.60 -4.46 -6.43
C ASP A 107 -1.28 -5.40 -7.44
N GLY A 108 -1.22 -5.05 -8.74
CA GLY A 108 -1.61 -5.85 -9.90
C GLY A 108 -2.76 -5.27 -10.72
N TRP A 109 -3.71 -4.57 -10.11
CA TRP A 109 -4.87 -4.03 -10.84
C TRP A 109 -4.51 -2.87 -11.75
N ASN A 110 -3.73 -1.93 -11.27
CA ASN A 110 -3.31 -0.76 -12.07
C ASN A 110 -2.33 -1.15 -13.17
N ASP A 111 -1.49 -2.16 -12.95
CA ASP A 111 -0.64 -2.73 -14.00
C ASP A 111 -1.45 -3.30 -15.15
N LEU A 112 -2.54 -4.03 -14.86
CA LEU A 112 -3.46 -4.53 -15.87
C LEU A 112 -4.08 -3.37 -16.68
N ARG A 113 -4.49 -2.29 -16.01
CA ARG A 113 -5.05 -1.10 -16.68
C ARG A 113 -4.02 -0.31 -17.47
N ALA A 114 -2.78 -0.27 -17.02
CA ALA A 114 -1.65 0.34 -17.74
C ALA A 114 -1.15 -0.50 -18.91
N ASN A 115 -1.80 -1.65 -19.20
CA ASN A 115 -1.35 -2.64 -20.18
C ASN A 115 0.07 -3.19 -19.92
N ASN A 116 0.52 -3.19 -18.68
CA ASN A 116 1.74 -3.86 -18.30
C ASN A 116 1.55 -5.37 -18.46
N SER A 117 2.50 -6.03 -19.12
CA SER A 117 2.44 -7.47 -19.21
C SER A 117 2.68 -8.13 -17.85
N PRO A 118 2.16 -9.35 -17.61
CA PRO A 118 2.47 -10.10 -16.38
C PRO A 118 3.97 -10.29 -16.16
N ASN A 119 4.76 -10.38 -17.23
CA ASN A 119 6.22 -10.47 -17.14
C ASN A 119 6.82 -9.15 -16.62
N LYS A 120 6.33 -7.99 -17.10
CA LYS A 120 6.79 -6.69 -16.64
C LYS A 120 6.47 -6.47 -15.16
N LEU A 121 5.27 -6.81 -14.73
CA LEU A 121 4.88 -6.78 -13.32
C LEU A 121 5.81 -7.65 -12.47
N LYS A 122 6.07 -8.88 -12.90
CA LYS A 122 7.00 -9.78 -12.21
C LYS A 122 8.42 -9.22 -12.13
N GLU A 123 8.93 -8.65 -13.23
CA GLU A 123 10.25 -8.00 -13.25
C GLU A 123 10.32 -6.84 -12.24
N ASN A 124 9.28 -6.00 -12.16
CA ASN A 124 9.22 -4.92 -11.19
C ASN A 124 9.24 -5.44 -9.74
N TRP A 125 8.49 -6.50 -9.45
CA TRP A 125 8.50 -7.14 -8.12
C TRP A 125 9.86 -7.75 -7.77
N GLU A 126 10.54 -8.38 -8.74
CA GLU A 126 11.90 -8.90 -8.54
C GLU A 126 12.90 -7.77 -8.24
N VAL A 127 12.76 -6.62 -8.92
CA VAL A 127 13.58 -5.43 -8.66
C VAL A 127 13.29 -4.85 -7.27
N MET A 128 12.02 -4.73 -6.86
CA MET A 128 11.64 -4.30 -5.51
C MET A 128 12.25 -5.21 -4.44
N CYS A 129 12.12 -6.53 -4.59
CA CYS A 129 12.68 -7.51 -3.65
C CYS A 129 14.22 -7.43 -3.55
N LYS A 130 14.89 -7.20 -4.67
CA LYS A 130 16.33 -6.99 -4.69
C LYS A 130 16.71 -5.71 -3.98
N PHE A 131 16.01 -4.61 -4.26
CA PHE A 131 16.21 -3.31 -3.63
C PHE A 131 16.04 -3.37 -2.11
N GLY A 132 14.99 -4.06 -1.62
CA GLY A 132 14.79 -4.29 -0.19
C GLY A 132 15.99 -4.98 0.47
N LYS A 133 16.49 -6.06 -0.14
CA LYS A 133 17.69 -6.76 0.36
C LYS A 133 18.93 -5.87 0.39
N GLU A 134 19.13 -5.05 -0.63
CA GLU A 134 20.27 -4.14 -0.72
C GLU A 134 20.21 -3.00 0.31
N ASN A 135 18.99 -2.66 0.78
CA ASN A 135 18.74 -1.59 1.74
C ASN A 135 18.32 -2.09 3.14
N ASN A 136 18.43 -3.39 3.40
CA ASN A 136 18.18 -4.04 4.70
C ASN A 136 16.76 -3.93 5.21
N PHE A 137 15.76 -4.10 4.33
CA PHE A 137 14.36 -4.27 4.72
C PHE A 137 13.71 -5.44 3.97
N ASP A 138 12.71 -6.05 4.60
CA ASP A 138 11.96 -7.14 4.01
C ASP A 138 10.84 -6.61 3.11
N ILE A 139 10.43 -7.43 2.12
CA ILE A 139 9.30 -7.12 1.24
C ILE A 139 8.31 -8.29 1.23
N ILE A 140 7.03 -7.97 1.40
CA ILE A 140 5.90 -8.86 1.14
C ILE A 140 5.13 -8.29 -0.04
N ILE A 141 4.97 -9.09 -1.10
CA ILE A 141 4.16 -8.71 -2.25
C ILE A 141 2.86 -9.51 -2.21
N THR A 142 1.75 -8.79 -2.31
CA THR A 142 0.41 -9.36 -2.35
C THR A 142 -0.30 -8.92 -3.63
N LEU A 143 -0.87 -9.90 -4.33
CA LEU A 143 -1.68 -9.61 -5.52
C LEU A 143 -3.09 -9.21 -5.10
N GLN A 144 -3.56 -8.08 -5.60
CA GLN A 144 -4.93 -7.61 -5.36
C GLN A 144 -5.94 -8.62 -5.95
N PRO A 145 -6.86 -9.17 -5.12
CA PRO A 145 -7.88 -10.05 -5.64
C PRO A 145 -8.88 -9.29 -6.53
N ILE A 146 -9.29 -9.92 -7.62
CA ILE A 146 -10.25 -9.36 -8.56
C ILE A 146 -11.52 -10.22 -8.53
N ALA A 147 -12.69 -9.58 -8.46
CA ALA A 147 -13.97 -10.29 -8.47
C ALA A 147 -14.08 -11.18 -9.72
N GLY A 148 -14.58 -12.41 -9.54
CA GLY A 148 -14.72 -13.39 -10.63
C GLY A 148 -13.48 -14.24 -10.90
N PHE A 149 -12.36 -13.99 -10.21
CA PHE A 149 -11.19 -14.85 -10.25
C PHE A 149 -11.02 -15.60 -8.91
N GLY A 150 -10.63 -16.87 -8.99
CA GLY A 150 -10.48 -17.74 -7.81
C GLY A 150 -11.78 -18.43 -7.41
N ASN A 151 -11.85 -18.88 -6.14
CA ASN A 151 -12.90 -19.75 -5.64
C ASN A 151 -13.93 -19.05 -4.74
N LYS A 152 -13.93 -17.71 -4.68
CA LYS A 152 -14.90 -16.97 -3.88
C LYS A 152 -16.29 -17.13 -4.47
N VAL A 153 -17.27 -17.51 -3.63
CA VAL A 153 -18.68 -17.43 -4.00
C VAL A 153 -19.06 -15.95 -4.06
N LEU A 154 -19.43 -15.49 -5.24
CA LEU A 154 -19.77 -14.09 -5.47
C LEU A 154 -21.14 -13.75 -4.87
N THR A 155 -21.29 -12.56 -4.30
CA THR A 155 -22.59 -11.95 -4.05
C THR A 155 -23.27 -11.59 -5.37
N ASN A 156 -24.58 -11.32 -5.34
CA ASN A 156 -25.31 -10.89 -6.54
C ASN A 156 -24.70 -9.63 -7.16
N GLN A 157 -24.25 -8.68 -6.33
CA GLN A 157 -23.63 -7.45 -6.77
C GLN A 157 -22.27 -7.70 -7.44
N GLU A 158 -21.43 -8.54 -6.85
CA GLU A 158 -20.13 -8.93 -7.43
C GLU A 158 -20.32 -9.68 -8.75
N ALA A 159 -21.33 -10.55 -8.85
CA ALA A 159 -21.65 -11.26 -10.08
C ALA A 159 -22.09 -10.30 -11.21
N GLU A 160 -22.83 -9.25 -10.86
CA GLU A 160 -23.21 -8.21 -11.81
C GLU A 160 -22.00 -7.43 -12.32
N TYR A 161 -21.07 -7.03 -11.45
CA TYR A 161 -19.80 -6.38 -11.86
C TYR A 161 -18.97 -7.25 -12.81
N VAL A 162 -18.86 -8.53 -12.50
CA VAL A 162 -18.12 -9.48 -13.36
C VAL A 162 -18.76 -9.63 -14.74
N GLN A 163 -20.10 -9.67 -14.81
CA GLN A 163 -20.83 -9.79 -16.07
C GLN A 163 -20.74 -8.53 -16.94
N ASN A 164 -20.70 -7.36 -16.33
CA ASN A 164 -20.60 -6.06 -17.02
C ASN A 164 -19.17 -5.70 -17.43
N GLY A 165 -18.20 -6.62 -17.30
CA GLY A 165 -16.84 -6.46 -17.79
C GLY A 165 -15.95 -5.59 -16.93
N MET A 166 -16.31 -5.34 -15.68
CA MET A 166 -15.54 -4.52 -14.74
C MET A 166 -15.15 -3.14 -15.30
N ASP A 167 -16.08 -2.50 -16.02
CA ASP A 167 -15.91 -1.11 -16.45
C ASP A 167 -15.93 -0.19 -15.22
N TYR A 168 -14.74 0.20 -14.77
CA TYR A 168 -14.50 1.22 -13.75
C TYR A 168 -14.09 2.53 -14.38
#